data_beb92fc4917cb6a7b330ac69e41e5536
#
_entry.id   beb92fc4917cb6a7b330ac69e41e5536
#
_cell.length_a   1.000
_cell.length_b   1.000
_cell.length_c   1.000
_cell.angle_alpha   90.00
_cell.angle_beta   90.00
_cell.angle_gamma   90.00
#
_symmetry.space_group_name_H-M   'P 1'
#
loop_
_entity.id
_entity.type
_entity.pdbx_description
1 polymer ?
#
loop_
_entity_poly.entity_id
_entity_poly.type
_entity_poly.pdbx_seq_one_letter_code
_entity_poly.pdbx_strand_id
1 'polypeptide(L)'
;MHLTLFGEIQLFLLIAATSASFLYWINYKYKSLNRQIIRAIDIPVYLLNRQGFVVKLLNTPTEKANRLPFQNLGTLNIKDLVTDADECRKYMTSLLRVLNTRTSDSLTLKIRIESGEKLYIAVRMVYLNRNYVIAFIRDITEDEVQRRENEKAEFNLQMQQNSD
;
A
#
# COMPACT_ATOMS: atom_id res chain seq x y z
N MET A 1 0.02 -55.75 -28.39
CA MET A 1 -0.92 -54.80 -27.78
C MET A 1 -0.33 -54.06 -26.56
N HIS A 2 0.61 -54.65 -25.78
CA HIS A 2 1.23 -53.98 -24.61
C HIS A 2 2.19 -52.81 -24.92
N LEU A 3 2.82 -52.80 -26.11
CA LEU A 3 3.77 -51.74 -26.49
C LEU A 3 3.11 -50.38 -26.77
N THR A 4 1.86 -50.37 -27.20
CA THR A 4 1.09 -49.14 -27.46
C THR A 4 0.67 -48.44 -26.16
N LEU A 5 0.24 -49.19 -25.16
CA LEU A 5 -0.20 -48.66 -23.87
C LEU A 5 0.98 -48.02 -23.11
N PHE A 6 2.18 -48.61 -23.18
CA PHE A 6 3.38 -48.07 -22.57
C PHE A 6 3.82 -46.76 -23.22
N GLY A 7 3.70 -46.66 -24.55
CA GLY A 7 3.97 -45.43 -25.30
C GLY A 7 3.00 -44.28 -24.97
N GLU A 8 1.73 -44.60 -24.79
CA GLU A 8 0.71 -43.61 -24.41
C GLU A 8 0.95 -43.07 -22.99
N ILE A 9 1.34 -43.95 -22.04
CA ILE A 9 1.67 -43.52 -20.68
C ILE A 9 2.92 -42.61 -20.68
N GLN A 10 3.96 -42.97 -21.45
CA GLN A 10 5.15 -42.14 -21.57
C GLN A 10 4.86 -40.76 -22.17
N LEU A 11 4.04 -40.72 -23.22
CA LEU A 11 3.61 -39.47 -23.86
C LEU A 11 2.83 -38.57 -22.89
N PHE A 12 1.90 -39.16 -22.13
CA PHE A 12 1.14 -38.48 -21.12
C PHE A 12 2.03 -37.88 -20.02
N LEU A 13 2.99 -38.64 -19.51
CA LEU A 13 3.96 -38.18 -18.50
C LEU A 13 4.83 -37.04 -19.04
N LEU A 14 5.25 -37.11 -20.30
CA LEU A 14 6.04 -36.07 -20.93
C LEU A 14 5.25 -34.76 -21.05
N ILE A 15 3.98 -34.84 -21.49
CA ILE A 15 3.09 -33.68 -21.59
C ILE A 15 2.81 -33.07 -20.20
N ALA A 16 2.57 -33.90 -19.20
CA ALA A 16 2.35 -33.44 -17.84
C ALA A 16 3.59 -32.71 -17.25
N ALA A 17 4.78 -33.28 -17.46
CA ALA A 17 6.03 -32.68 -16.99
C ALA A 17 6.34 -31.35 -17.69
N THR A 18 6.14 -31.26 -19.01
CA THR A 18 6.35 -30.02 -19.77
C THR A 18 5.35 -28.94 -19.37
N SER A 19 4.08 -29.31 -19.16
CA SER A 19 3.03 -28.38 -18.70
C SER A 19 3.33 -27.87 -17.29
N ALA A 20 3.74 -28.72 -16.37
CA ALA A 20 4.13 -28.33 -15.01
C ALA A 20 5.34 -27.38 -15.01
N SER A 21 6.35 -27.68 -15.82
CA SER A 21 7.55 -26.83 -15.99
C SER A 21 7.21 -25.47 -16.57
N PHE A 22 6.31 -25.42 -17.54
CA PHE A 22 5.84 -24.18 -18.15
C PHE A 22 5.05 -23.31 -17.16
N LEU A 23 4.14 -23.93 -16.38
CA LEU A 23 3.40 -23.24 -15.33
C LEU A 23 4.32 -22.69 -14.22
N TYR A 24 5.33 -23.50 -13.84
CA TYR A 24 6.34 -23.06 -12.88
C TYR A 24 7.14 -21.86 -13.40
N TRP A 25 7.59 -21.92 -14.66
CA TRP A 25 8.33 -20.82 -15.30
C TRP A 25 7.51 -19.53 -15.40
N ILE A 26 6.24 -19.63 -15.83
CA ILE A 26 5.31 -18.49 -15.85
C ILE A 26 5.18 -17.89 -14.46
N ASN A 27 4.89 -18.70 -13.45
CA ASN A 27 4.72 -18.23 -12.07
C ASN A 27 6.01 -17.58 -11.52
N TYR A 28 7.16 -18.14 -11.82
CA TYR A 28 8.46 -17.57 -11.46
C TYR A 28 8.69 -16.21 -12.13
N LYS A 29 8.40 -16.10 -13.42
CA LYS A 29 8.57 -14.86 -14.20
C LYS A 29 7.62 -13.76 -13.71
N TYR A 30 6.36 -14.09 -13.42
CA TYR A 30 5.40 -13.14 -12.83
C TYR A 30 5.83 -12.66 -11.44
N LYS A 31 6.32 -13.56 -10.57
CA LYS A 31 6.84 -13.17 -9.25
C LYS A 31 8.05 -12.25 -9.34
N SER A 32 8.94 -12.48 -10.29
CA SER A 32 10.11 -11.62 -10.53
C SER A 32 9.71 -10.24 -11.02
N LEU A 33 8.81 -10.19 -12.01
CA LEU A 33 8.31 -8.92 -12.57
C LEU A 33 7.57 -8.09 -11.52
N ASN A 34 6.68 -8.71 -10.75
CA ASN A 34 5.96 -8.02 -9.67
C ASN A 34 6.90 -7.44 -8.62
N ARG A 35 7.98 -8.15 -8.25
CA ARG A 35 8.99 -7.62 -7.34
C ARG A 35 9.75 -6.42 -7.93
N GLN A 36 10.07 -6.45 -9.21
CA GLN A 36 10.76 -5.34 -9.89
C GLN A 36 9.85 -4.11 -9.96
N ILE A 37 8.58 -4.29 -10.32
CA ILE A 37 7.59 -3.20 -10.35
C ILE A 37 7.44 -2.57 -8.96
N ILE A 38 7.25 -3.37 -7.92
CA ILE A 38 7.10 -2.87 -6.55
C ILE A 38 8.37 -2.14 -6.09
N ARG A 39 9.56 -2.64 -6.43
CA ARG A 39 10.84 -1.97 -6.10
C ARG A 39 11.06 -0.66 -6.85
N ALA A 40 10.50 -0.51 -8.04
CA ALA A 40 10.58 0.73 -8.83
C ALA A 40 9.66 1.84 -8.30
N ILE A 41 8.76 1.53 -7.37
CA ILE A 41 7.88 2.50 -6.72
C ILE A 41 8.69 3.23 -5.64
N ASP A 42 8.84 4.54 -5.77
CA ASP A 42 9.63 5.39 -4.85
C ASP A 42 8.86 5.84 -3.61
N ILE A 43 7.74 5.22 -3.31
CA ILE A 43 6.97 5.43 -2.09
C ILE A 43 6.86 4.13 -1.30
N PRO A 44 6.81 4.16 0.03
CA PRO A 44 6.62 2.98 0.86
C PRO A 44 5.34 2.25 0.52
N VAL A 45 5.45 0.93 0.32
CA VAL A 45 4.32 0.04 0.03
C VAL A 45 4.23 -1.00 1.13
N TYR A 46 3.14 -1.00 1.85
CA TYR A 46 2.91 -1.88 3.00
C TYR A 46 1.83 -2.90 2.73
N LEU A 47 1.99 -4.07 3.32
CA LEU A 47 0.93 -5.06 3.44
C LEU A 47 0.26 -4.88 4.79
N LEU A 48 -1.04 -4.58 4.79
CA LEU A 48 -1.87 -4.46 5.98
C LEU A 48 -2.77 -5.68 6.12
N ASN A 49 -2.96 -6.15 7.34
CA ASN A 49 -3.99 -7.14 7.61
C ASN A 49 -5.39 -6.48 7.77
N ARG A 50 -6.41 -7.32 7.94
CA ARG A 50 -7.81 -6.88 8.09
C ARG A 50 -8.04 -5.94 9.28
N GLN A 51 -7.20 -6.00 10.31
CA GLN A 51 -7.27 -5.15 11.50
C GLN A 51 -6.45 -3.85 11.35
N GLY A 52 -5.75 -3.66 10.22
CA GLY A 52 -4.93 -2.48 9.96
C GLY A 52 -3.49 -2.56 10.49
N PHE A 53 -3.06 -3.74 10.97
CA PHE A 53 -1.66 -3.93 11.36
C PHE A 53 -0.76 -4.04 10.12
N VAL A 54 0.41 -3.42 10.21
CA VAL A 54 1.46 -3.50 9.19
C VAL A 54 2.14 -4.86 9.29
N VAL A 55 1.87 -5.74 8.34
CA VAL A 55 2.43 -7.10 8.31
C VAL A 55 3.80 -7.11 7.67
N LYS A 56 3.99 -6.32 6.60
CA LYS A 56 5.21 -6.32 5.81
C LYS A 56 5.39 -5.04 5.02
N LEU A 57 6.64 -4.59 4.90
CA LEU A 57 7.07 -3.62 3.91
C LEU A 57 7.40 -4.38 2.61
N LEU A 58 6.79 -4.01 1.49
CA LEU A 58 6.91 -4.71 0.22
C LEU A 58 8.05 -4.18 -0.66
N ASN A 59 8.46 -2.93 -0.46
CA ASN A 59 9.61 -2.30 -1.11
C ASN A 59 10.49 -1.60 -0.08
N THR A 60 11.72 -1.27 -0.50
CA THR A 60 12.61 -0.42 0.30
C THR A 60 12.62 0.95 -0.37
N PRO A 61 11.90 1.95 0.17
CA PRO A 61 11.88 3.29 -0.40
C PRO A 61 13.26 3.94 -0.24
N THR A 62 13.53 4.95 -1.06
CA THR A 62 14.71 5.80 -0.89
C THR A 62 14.71 6.50 0.48
N GLU A 63 15.87 6.94 0.97
CA GLU A 63 16.04 7.52 2.33
C GLU A 63 15.06 8.66 2.65
N LYS A 64 14.62 9.42 1.65
CA LYS A 64 13.62 10.49 1.84
C LYS A 64 12.24 9.99 2.26
N ALA A 65 11.89 8.75 1.91
CA ALA A 65 10.62 8.13 2.30
C ALA A 65 10.66 7.49 3.70
N ASN A 66 11.83 7.44 4.34
CA ASN A 66 12.06 6.78 5.63
C ASN A 66 11.67 7.61 6.88
N ARG A 67 11.05 8.79 6.72
CA ARG A 67 10.54 9.56 7.88
C ARG A 67 9.38 8.86 8.60
N LEU A 68 8.80 7.85 7.97
CA LEU A 68 7.67 7.12 8.53
C LEU A 68 8.15 6.06 9.54
N PRO A 69 7.56 6.01 10.76
CA PRO A 69 8.05 5.19 11.88
C PRO A 69 7.74 3.69 11.74
N PHE A 70 7.59 3.19 10.52
CA PHE A 70 7.13 1.82 10.26
C PHE A 70 8.25 0.77 10.34
N GLN A 71 9.22 0.95 11.24
CA GLN A 71 10.30 -0.03 11.45
C GLN A 71 9.85 -1.28 12.22
N ASN A 72 8.84 -1.16 13.09
CA ASN A 72 8.32 -2.25 13.91
C ASN A 72 7.18 -3.00 13.20
N LEU A 73 7.55 -3.80 12.20
CA LEU A 73 6.59 -4.62 11.44
C LEU A 73 5.92 -5.66 12.34
N GLY A 74 4.61 -5.82 12.19
CA GLY A 74 3.81 -6.83 12.89
C GLY A 74 3.12 -6.35 14.16
N THR A 75 3.62 -5.32 14.84
CA THR A 75 3.01 -4.75 16.05
C THR A 75 2.37 -3.38 15.81
N LEU A 76 2.83 -2.66 14.79
CA LEU A 76 2.34 -1.33 14.49
C LEU A 76 0.99 -1.37 13.76
N ASN A 77 0.02 -0.66 14.31
CA ASN A 77 -1.24 -0.35 13.64
C ASN A 77 -1.25 1.13 13.26
N ILE A 78 -1.63 1.45 12.03
CA ILE A 78 -1.68 2.85 11.57
C ILE A 78 -2.62 3.69 12.46
N LYS A 79 -3.71 3.10 12.97
CA LYS A 79 -4.62 3.79 13.90
C LYS A 79 -3.94 4.30 15.16
N ASP A 80 -2.87 3.63 15.64
CA ASP A 80 -2.17 4.01 16.86
C ASP A 80 -1.27 5.24 16.67
N LEU A 81 -0.97 5.59 15.42
CA LEU A 81 -0.24 6.79 15.03
C LEU A 81 -1.16 7.99 14.79
N VAL A 82 -2.45 7.75 14.60
CA VAL A 82 -3.41 8.80 14.30
C VAL A 82 -3.70 9.61 15.56
N THR A 83 -3.69 10.94 15.43
CA THR A 83 -3.78 11.86 16.59
C THR A 83 -5.17 12.14 17.07
N ASP A 84 -6.18 11.83 16.28
CA ASP A 84 -7.57 12.22 16.48
C ASP A 84 -8.52 11.04 16.26
N ALA A 85 -9.56 10.95 17.09
CA ALA A 85 -10.57 9.91 16.98
C ALA A 85 -11.32 9.94 15.64
N ASP A 86 -11.55 11.13 15.07
CA ASP A 86 -12.22 11.26 13.77
C ASP A 86 -11.33 10.78 12.63
N GLU A 87 -10.04 11.09 12.67
CA GLU A 87 -9.05 10.56 11.72
C GLU A 87 -8.93 9.04 11.84
N CYS A 88 -8.94 8.50 13.06
CA CYS A 88 -8.95 7.05 13.29
C CYS A 88 -10.20 6.41 12.68
N ARG A 89 -11.38 7.02 12.87
CA ARG A 89 -12.64 6.56 12.27
C ARG A 89 -12.59 6.58 10.75
N LYS A 90 -12.07 7.66 10.15
CA LYS A 90 -11.88 7.75 8.68
C LYS A 90 -11.01 6.62 8.17
N TYR A 91 -9.86 6.37 8.83
CA TYR A 91 -8.96 5.28 8.45
C TYR A 91 -9.64 3.92 8.50
N MET A 92 -10.28 3.58 9.63
CA MET A 92 -10.95 2.29 9.80
C MET A 92 -12.13 2.12 8.83
N THR A 93 -12.90 3.18 8.57
CA THR A 93 -14.00 3.17 7.60
C THR A 93 -13.48 2.91 6.18
N SER A 94 -12.38 3.57 5.81
CA SER A 94 -11.74 3.38 4.51
C SER A 94 -11.20 1.94 4.36
N LEU A 95 -10.50 1.42 5.37
CA LEU A 95 -9.99 0.05 5.37
C LEU A 95 -11.12 -0.98 5.20
N LEU A 96 -12.20 -0.85 5.97
CA LEU A 96 -13.37 -1.73 5.87
C LEU A 96 -14.07 -1.59 4.52
N ARG A 97 -14.16 -0.38 3.98
CA ARG A 97 -14.72 -0.15 2.64
C ARG A 97 -13.94 -0.93 1.60
N VAL A 98 -12.60 -0.78 1.56
CA VAL A 98 -11.74 -1.50 0.62
C VAL A 98 -11.92 -3.01 0.72
N LEU A 99 -11.98 -3.55 1.94
CA LEU A 99 -12.16 -4.99 2.16
C LEU A 99 -13.53 -5.50 1.71
N ASN A 100 -14.60 -4.71 1.92
CA ASN A 100 -15.97 -5.11 1.61
C ASN A 100 -16.33 -4.91 0.13
N THR A 101 -15.92 -3.76 -0.45
CA THR A 101 -16.28 -3.42 -1.84
C THR A 101 -15.25 -3.93 -2.85
N ARG A 102 -14.06 -4.35 -2.40
CA ARG A 102 -12.92 -4.78 -3.24
C ARG A 102 -12.43 -3.68 -4.20
N THR A 103 -12.69 -2.43 -3.87
CA THR A 103 -12.24 -1.26 -4.61
C THR A 103 -11.08 -0.59 -3.90
N SER A 104 -10.34 0.30 -4.57
CA SER A 104 -9.34 1.13 -3.91
C SER A 104 -10.00 2.32 -3.23
N ASP A 105 -9.38 2.82 -2.16
CA ASP A 105 -9.76 4.05 -1.48
C ASP A 105 -8.51 4.86 -1.13
N SER A 106 -8.67 6.19 -1.01
CA SER A 106 -7.57 7.11 -0.71
C SER A 106 -8.02 8.13 0.32
N LEU A 107 -7.16 8.41 1.29
CA LEU A 107 -7.43 9.39 2.33
C LEU A 107 -6.14 10.06 2.78
N THR A 108 -6.28 11.25 3.35
CA THR A 108 -5.19 11.95 4.05
C THR A 108 -5.41 11.81 5.54
N LEU A 109 -4.34 11.49 6.27
CA LEU A 109 -4.34 11.33 7.71
C LEU A 109 -3.28 12.24 8.33
N LYS A 110 -3.59 12.73 9.53
CA LYS A 110 -2.62 13.39 10.41
C LYS A 110 -2.15 12.39 11.45
N ILE A 111 -0.87 12.08 11.44
CA ILE A 111 -0.25 11.16 12.38
C ILE A 111 0.74 11.88 13.30
N ARG A 112 1.05 11.25 14.42
CA ARG A 112 2.14 11.65 15.32
C ARG A 112 3.20 10.55 15.35
N ILE A 113 4.44 10.92 15.12
CA ILE A 113 5.56 10.00 15.23
C ILE A 113 6.14 10.03 16.66
N GLU A 114 7.04 9.09 16.98
CA GLU A 114 7.64 8.95 18.33
C GLU A 114 8.37 10.21 18.82
N SER A 115 8.94 11.00 17.90
CA SER A 115 9.54 12.30 18.23
C SER A 115 8.54 13.36 18.70
N GLY A 116 7.22 13.10 18.62
CA GLY A 116 6.14 14.05 18.88
C GLY A 116 5.78 14.92 17.68
N GLU A 117 6.52 14.85 16.59
CA GLU A 117 6.26 15.57 15.35
C GLU A 117 4.94 15.09 14.71
N LYS A 118 4.21 16.03 14.11
CA LYS A 118 2.97 15.76 13.38
C LYS A 118 3.26 15.74 11.89
N LEU A 119 2.94 14.63 11.24
CA LEU A 119 3.06 14.46 9.79
C LEU A 119 1.68 14.34 9.15
N TYR A 120 1.58 14.81 7.91
CA TYR A 120 0.45 14.54 7.03
C TYR A 120 0.83 13.44 6.05
N ILE A 121 0.07 12.37 6.02
CA ILE A 121 0.30 11.25 5.11
C ILE A 121 -0.90 11.06 4.18
N ALA A 122 -0.61 10.86 2.90
CA ALA A 122 -1.58 10.35 1.94
C ALA A 122 -1.48 8.83 1.93
N VAL A 123 -2.61 8.16 2.17
CA VAL A 123 -2.73 6.71 2.19
C VAL A 123 -3.66 6.28 1.08
N ARG A 124 -3.18 5.47 0.14
CA ARG A 124 -3.99 4.80 -0.86
C ARG A 124 -4.01 3.31 -0.56
N MET A 125 -5.19 2.78 -0.32
CA MET A 125 -5.42 1.36 -0.04
C MET A 125 -5.99 0.65 -1.25
N VAL A 126 -5.47 -0.54 -1.56
CA VAL A 126 -5.90 -1.39 -2.67
C VAL A 126 -6.19 -2.79 -2.14
N TYR A 127 -7.36 -3.32 -2.49
CA TYR A 127 -7.74 -4.68 -2.12
C TYR A 127 -6.78 -5.71 -2.71
N LEU A 128 -6.27 -6.60 -1.89
CA LEU A 128 -5.48 -7.74 -2.34
C LEU A 128 -6.28 -9.05 -2.21
N ASN A 129 -6.81 -9.32 -1.02
CA ASN A 129 -7.65 -10.48 -0.74
C ASN A 129 -8.44 -10.26 0.56
N ARG A 130 -9.20 -11.28 1.02
CA ARG A 130 -10.06 -11.18 2.22
C ARG A 130 -9.32 -10.81 3.51
N ASN A 131 -8.01 -11.06 3.58
CA ASN A 131 -7.20 -10.87 4.78
C ASN A 131 -6.24 -9.69 4.68
N TYR A 132 -5.97 -9.19 3.46
CA TYR A 132 -4.90 -8.24 3.23
C TYR A 132 -5.28 -7.13 2.27
N VAL A 133 -4.73 -5.94 2.56
CA VAL A 133 -4.79 -4.73 1.76
C VAL A 133 -3.36 -4.27 1.48
N ILE A 134 -3.10 -3.77 0.28
CA ILE A 134 -1.86 -3.07 -0.03
C ILE A 134 -2.08 -1.58 0.24
N ALA A 135 -1.20 -0.96 1.03
CA ALA A 135 -1.24 0.46 1.31
C ALA A 135 0.01 1.15 0.76
N PHE A 136 -0.20 2.19 -0.04
CA PHE A 136 0.80 3.14 -0.49
C PHE A 136 0.74 4.33 0.44
N ILE A 137 1.85 4.65 1.11
CA ILE A 137 1.88 5.72 2.10
C ILE A 137 2.93 6.75 1.69
N ARG A 138 2.50 7.99 1.47
CA ARG A 138 3.36 9.11 1.10
C ARG A 138 3.30 10.19 2.18
N ASP A 139 4.45 10.68 2.61
CA ASP A 139 4.54 11.92 3.39
C ASP A 139 4.21 13.11 2.46
N ILE A 140 3.21 13.89 2.86
CA ILE A 140 2.76 15.09 2.15
C ILE A 140 2.80 16.32 3.07
N THR A 141 3.61 16.26 4.13
CA THR A 141 3.64 17.31 5.15
C THR A 141 4.05 18.66 4.53
N GLU A 142 5.08 18.66 3.69
CA GLU A 142 5.54 19.86 3.02
C GLU A 142 4.47 20.43 2.07
N ASP A 143 3.85 19.58 1.27
CA ASP A 143 2.78 19.95 0.33
C ASP A 143 1.58 20.56 1.09
N GLU A 144 1.22 19.96 2.23
CA GLU A 144 0.07 20.39 3.04
C GLU A 144 0.34 21.71 3.81
N VAL A 145 1.55 21.91 4.28
CA VAL A 145 1.98 23.18 4.92
C VAL A 145 1.93 24.31 3.88
N GLN A 146 2.52 24.11 2.72
CA GLN A 146 2.53 25.09 1.62
C GLN A 146 1.11 25.45 1.16
N ARG A 147 0.24 24.46 1.02
CA ARG A 147 -1.17 24.68 0.66
C ARG A 147 -1.88 25.58 1.68
N ARG A 148 -1.67 25.33 2.97
CA ARG A 148 -2.29 26.14 4.04
C ARG A 148 -1.75 27.56 4.12
N GLU A 149 -0.47 27.76 3.83
CA GLU A 149 0.14 29.07 3.76
C GLU A 149 -0.45 29.87 2.61
N ASN A 150 -0.60 29.25 1.44
CA ASN A 150 -1.23 29.88 0.27
C ASN A 150 -2.70 30.24 0.54
N GLU A 151 -3.49 29.32 1.13
CA GLU A 151 -4.89 29.60 1.51
C GLU A 151 -5.02 30.76 2.49
N LYS A 152 -4.10 30.87 3.47
CA LYS A 152 -4.08 32.03 4.39
C LYS A 152 -3.73 33.35 3.68
N ALA A 153 -2.77 33.32 2.77
CA ALA A 153 -2.37 34.49 2.00
C ALA A 153 -3.53 35.00 1.12
N GLU A 154 -4.23 34.10 0.43
CA GLU A 154 -5.41 34.41 -0.38
C GLU A 154 -6.55 35.01 0.48
N PHE A 155 -6.81 34.38 1.63
CA PHE A 155 -7.84 34.92 2.54
C PHE A 155 -7.53 36.32 3.03
N ASN A 156 -6.26 36.58 3.39
CA ASN A 156 -5.83 37.92 3.83
C ASN A 156 -5.98 38.96 2.72
N LEU A 157 -5.64 38.60 1.47
CA LEU A 157 -5.84 39.50 0.31
C LEU A 157 -7.30 39.81 0.07
N GLN A 158 -8.20 38.83 0.18
CA GLN A 158 -9.64 39.02 0.03
C GLN A 158 -10.21 39.96 1.13
N MET A 159 -9.74 39.82 2.36
CA MET A 159 -10.17 40.66 3.48
C MET A 159 -9.72 42.12 3.29
N GLN A 160 -8.53 42.35 2.73
CA GLN A 160 -8.05 43.71 2.42
C GLN A 160 -8.89 44.39 1.31
N GLN A 161 -9.22 43.63 0.25
CA GLN A 161 -10.04 44.15 -0.86
C GLN A 161 -11.48 44.46 -0.48
N ASN A 162 -12.03 43.80 0.54
CA ASN A 162 -13.41 44.07 1.01
C ASN A 162 -13.48 45.16 2.08
N SER A 163 -12.36 45.73 2.50
CA SER A 163 -12.28 46.76 3.53
C SER A 163 -12.08 48.19 2.98
N ASP A 164 -11.87 48.31 1.65
CA ASP A 164 -11.81 49.55 0.87
C ASP A 164 -13.16 49.80 0.17
#